data_548da8f0e79f4ada44a04c8fd14469bc
#
_entry.id   548da8f0e79f4ada44a04c8fd14469bc
#
_cell.length_a   1.000
_cell.length_b   1.000
_cell.length_c   1.000
_cell.angle_alpha   90.00
_cell.angle_beta   90.00
_cell.angle_gamma   90.00
#
_symmetry.space_group_name_H-M   'P 1'
#
loop_
_entity.id
_entity.type
_entity.pdbx_description
1 polymer ?
#
loop_
_entity_poly.entity_id
_entity_poly.type
_entity_poly.pdbx_seq_one_letter_code
_entity_poly.pdbx_strand_id
1 'polypeptide(L)'
;LAKSYAEILHLEWGAKVTIDRTTGKIYVYRLEPIDDSMDEEGNFTEFEEIDVTPKNTSRIAAQHAKAEINAIVRNSAREQIYEEFSGRIGDLISGTVLQSTPDFTIVKIREGVEAELPHFDQRRYENERNERPMGERYLHNQHIKAVIIDVRDPNSNLQPVRGEHSRPPIVISRTHPELMRRLFEQEVPEIYEGTVQIKSIAREPGQRSKVAVLSLIHISEP
;
A
#
# COMPACT_ATOMS: atom_id res chain seq x y z
N LEU A 1 12.21 20.02 7.84
CA LEU A 1 13.06 21.10 7.38
C LEU A 1 14.46 21.02 7.98
N ALA A 2 14.63 20.98 9.32
CA ALA A 2 15.95 20.94 9.96
C ALA A 2 16.82 19.77 9.45
N LYS A 3 16.27 18.54 9.43
CA LYS A 3 16.98 17.35 8.90
C LYS A 3 17.41 17.54 7.43
N SER A 4 16.55 18.09 6.59
CA SER A 4 16.84 18.28 5.16
C SER A 4 17.93 19.33 4.94
N TYR A 5 17.96 20.39 5.74
CA TYR A 5 19.07 21.35 5.67
C TYR A 5 20.36 20.77 6.22
N ALA A 6 20.30 19.95 7.28
CA ALA A 6 21.48 19.27 7.81
C ALA A 6 22.10 18.32 6.77
N GLU A 7 21.28 17.56 6.04
CA GLU A 7 21.73 16.69 4.95
C GLU A 7 22.32 17.46 3.76
N ILE A 8 21.64 18.54 3.31
CA ILE A 8 22.08 19.34 2.15
C ILE A 8 23.38 20.10 2.44
N LEU A 9 23.55 20.58 3.66
CA LEU A 9 24.72 21.34 4.09
C LEU A 9 25.81 20.44 4.72
N HIS A 10 25.60 19.12 4.76
CA HIS A 10 26.50 18.14 5.38
C HIS A 10 26.91 18.50 6.80
N LEU A 11 25.92 18.85 7.64
CA LEU A 11 26.16 19.26 9.02
C LEU A 11 26.16 18.05 9.95
N GLU A 12 27.26 17.79 10.63
CA GLU A 12 27.46 16.62 11.48
C GLU A 12 26.52 16.62 12.71
N TRP A 13 26.33 17.78 13.34
CA TRP A 13 25.55 17.93 14.57
C TRP A 13 24.11 18.40 14.36
N GLY A 14 23.70 18.53 13.09
CA GLY A 14 22.35 18.93 12.72
C GLY A 14 22.19 20.44 12.47
N ALA A 15 20.95 20.83 12.24
CA ALA A 15 20.61 22.23 11.95
C ALA A 15 19.39 22.65 12.77
N LYS A 16 19.38 23.92 13.20
CA LYS A 16 18.19 24.60 13.71
C LYS A 16 17.64 25.52 12.64
N VAL A 17 16.34 25.43 12.38
CA VAL A 17 15.67 26.26 11.38
C VAL A 17 14.66 27.15 12.07
N THR A 18 14.78 28.46 11.87
CA THR A 18 13.83 29.44 12.38
C THR A 18 13.16 30.16 11.22
N ILE A 19 11.83 30.31 11.30
CA ILE A 19 11.03 31.01 10.30
C ILE A 19 10.48 32.28 10.94
N ASP A 20 10.85 33.43 10.39
CA ASP A 20 10.24 34.69 10.77
C ASP A 20 8.82 34.77 10.23
N ARG A 21 7.84 34.74 11.12
CA ARG A 21 6.41 34.73 10.78
C ARG A 21 5.95 36.00 10.09
N THR A 22 6.65 37.10 10.28
CA THR A 22 6.29 38.41 9.71
C THR A 22 6.78 38.59 8.29
N THR A 23 8.04 38.18 8.05
CA THR A 23 8.70 38.38 6.74
C THR A 23 8.72 37.09 5.91
N GLY A 24 8.42 35.92 6.48
CA GLY A 24 8.51 34.62 5.83
C GLY A 24 9.97 34.19 5.56
N LYS A 25 10.96 34.90 6.09
CA LYS A 25 12.35 34.55 5.91
C LYS A 25 12.73 33.35 6.75
N ILE A 26 13.58 32.50 6.16
CA ILE A 26 14.07 31.28 6.80
C ILE A 26 15.52 31.48 7.13
N TYR A 27 15.88 31.25 8.39
CA TYR A 27 17.24 31.26 8.90
C TYR A 27 17.63 29.84 9.27
N VAL A 28 18.83 29.44 8.88
CA VAL A 28 19.38 28.11 9.14
C VAL A 28 20.66 28.28 9.95
N TYR A 29 20.68 27.68 11.13
CA TYR A 29 21.81 27.69 12.04
C TYR A 29 22.42 26.30 12.09
N ARG A 30 23.75 26.24 11.96
CA ARG A 30 24.51 25.04 12.24
C ARG A 30 24.67 24.94 13.76
N LEU A 31 24.47 23.74 14.31
CA LEU A 31 24.70 23.45 15.71
C LEU A 31 26.13 22.95 15.87
N GLU A 32 26.95 23.64 16.68
CA GLU A 32 28.27 23.17 17.11
C GLU A 32 28.26 22.90 18.61
N PRO A 33 28.71 21.72 19.07
CA PRO A 33 28.74 21.42 20.48
C PRO A 33 29.75 22.31 21.21
N ILE A 34 29.42 22.72 22.42
CA ILE A 34 30.32 23.46 23.29
C ILE A 34 31.07 22.44 24.15
N ASP A 35 32.41 22.41 24.07
CA ASP A 35 33.26 21.40 24.67
C ASP A 35 33.07 21.26 26.19
N ASP A 36 32.65 22.31 26.89
CA ASP A 36 32.43 22.31 28.36
C ASP A 36 31.05 21.81 28.79
N SER A 37 30.17 21.42 27.84
CA SER A 37 28.75 21.07 28.09
C SER A 37 28.46 19.57 28.02
N MET A 38 29.43 18.69 28.24
CA MET A 38 29.19 17.24 28.27
C MET A 38 28.51 16.81 29.58
N ASP A 39 27.47 15.98 29.43
CA ASP A 39 26.86 15.25 30.56
C ASP A 39 27.65 14.01 30.96
N GLU A 40 27.24 13.35 32.07
CA GLU A 40 27.89 12.14 32.57
C GLU A 40 27.85 10.93 31.61
N GLU A 41 26.94 11.00 30.57
CA GLU A 41 26.75 9.98 29.54
C GLU A 41 27.56 10.30 28.25
N GLY A 42 28.28 11.42 28.23
CA GLY A 42 29.11 11.83 27.09
C GLY A 42 28.34 12.53 25.97
N ASN A 43 27.09 12.99 26.22
CA ASN A 43 26.31 13.75 25.26
C ASN A 43 26.48 15.26 25.51
N PHE A 44 26.54 16.03 24.43
CA PHE A 44 26.57 17.49 24.52
C PHE A 44 25.20 18.04 24.87
N THR A 45 25.11 18.91 25.87
CA THR A 45 23.86 19.52 26.35
C THR A 45 23.63 20.92 25.79
N GLU A 46 24.70 21.62 25.42
CA GLU A 46 24.63 22.97 24.85
C GLU A 46 25.30 23.04 23.50
N PHE A 47 24.68 23.81 22.58
CA PHE A 47 25.15 23.99 21.21
C PHE A 47 25.21 25.48 20.89
N GLU A 48 26.30 25.90 20.27
CA GLU A 48 26.41 27.22 19.67
C GLU A 48 25.71 27.25 18.32
N GLU A 49 24.95 28.33 18.06
CA GLU A 49 24.17 28.51 16.84
C GLU A 49 24.93 29.44 15.87
N ILE A 50 25.45 28.87 14.79
CA ILE A 50 26.17 29.62 13.77
C ILE A 50 25.30 29.79 12.54
N ASP A 51 25.03 31.05 12.10
CA ASP A 51 24.22 31.31 10.91
C ASP A 51 24.94 30.84 9.64
N VAL A 52 24.33 29.85 8.99
CA VAL A 52 24.78 29.28 7.71
C VAL A 52 23.70 29.38 6.64
N THR A 53 22.81 30.34 6.77
CA THR A 53 21.65 30.52 5.89
C THR A 53 22.04 30.59 4.40
N PRO A 54 21.67 29.60 3.57
CA PRO A 54 22.00 29.60 2.15
C PRO A 54 21.18 30.66 1.38
N LYS A 55 21.72 31.17 0.30
CA LYS A 55 21.03 32.16 -0.56
C LYS A 55 19.72 31.65 -1.17
N ASN A 56 19.54 30.33 -1.27
CA ASN A 56 18.38 29.67 -1.89
C ASN A 56 17.46 28.98 -0.87
N THR A 57 17.43 29.42 0.39
CA THR A 57 16.60 28.82 1.47
C THR A 57 15.14 28.68 1.09
N SER A 58 14.56 29.73 0.51
CA SER A 58 13.12 29.73 0.16
C SER A 58 12.76 28.66 -0.87
N ARG A 59 13.64 28.38 -1.84
CA ARG A 59 13.41 27.35 -2.85
C ARG A 59 13.47 25.94 -2.25
N ILE A 60 14.48 25.67 -1.42
CA ILE A 60 14.66 24.38 -0.74
C ILE A 60 13.50 24.13 0.20
N ALA A 61 13.13 25.13 1.00
CA ALA A 61 11.98 25.03 1.91
C ALA A 61 10.67 24.79 1.17
N ALA A 62 10.43 25.47 0.04
CA ALA A 62 9.22 25.27 -0.77
C ALA A 62 9.15 23.85 -1.37
N GLN A 63 10.28 23.32 -1.84
CA GLN A 63 10.36 21.95 -2.34
C GLN A 63 10.08 20.93 -1.23
N HIS A 64 10.66 21.12 -0.05
CA HIS A 64 10.42 20.27 1.10
C HIS A 64 8.97 20.33 1.58
N ALA A 65 8.42 21.55 1.73
CA ALA A 65 7.03 21.73 2.11
C ALA A 65 6.07 21.06 1.12
N LYS A 66 6.32 21.19 -0.18
CA LYS A 66 5.53 20.51 -1.21
C LYS A 66 5.63 18.98 -1.09
N ALA A 67 6.83 18.44 -0.86
CA ALA A 67 7.02 17.00 -0.67
C ALA A 67 6.28 16.49 0.56
N GLU A 68 6.35 17.23 1.68
CA GLU A 68 5.68 16.91 2.93
C GLU A 68 4.15 16.95 2.80
N ILE A 69 3.61 18.01 2.20
CA ILE A 69 2.17 18.13 1.93
C ILE A 69 1.71 16.96 1.05
N ASN A 70 2.44 16.63 0.00
CA ASN A 70 2.11 15.50 -0.86
C ASN A 70 2.20 14.16 -0.13
N ALA A 71 3.12 14.00 0.83
CA ALA A 71 3.20 12.81 1.67
C ALA A 71 1.99 12.69 2.60
N ILE A 72 1.61 13.77 3.27
CA ILE A 72 0.42 13.83 4.14
C ILE A 72 -0.85 13.49 3.35
N VAL A 73 -1.04 14.12 2.19
CA VAL A 73 -2.22 13.87 1.32
C VAL A 73 -2.27 12.40 0.88
N ARG A 74 -1.12 11.83 0.48
CA ARG A 74 -1.07 10.41 0.09
C ARG A 74 -1.36 9.47 1.25
N ASN A 75 -0.84 9.77 2.44
CA ASN A 75 -1.11 8.95 3.62
C ASN A 75 -2.58 9.01 4.03
N SER A 76 -3.17 10.21 4.05
CA SER A 76 -4.61 10.37 4.33
C SER A 76 -5.49 9.63 3.31
N ALA A 77 -5.14 9.68 2.02
CA ALA A 77 -5.86 8.92 0.99
C ALA A 77 -5.73 7.40 1.20
N ARG A 78 -4.56 6.90 1.64
CA ARG A 78 -4.36 5.48 1.95
C ARG A 78 -5.15 5.04 3.17
N GLU A 79 -5.22 5.88 4.21
CA GLU A 79 -6.04 5.62 5.40
C GLU A 79 -7.52 5.48 5.03
N GLN A 80 -8.06 6.37 4.21
CA GLN A 80 -9.44 6.28 3.72
C GLN A 80 -9.70 5.00 2.92
N ILE A 81 -8.77 4.60 2.04
CA ILE A 81 -8.87 3.34 1.29
C ILE A 81 -8.83 2.16 2.25
N TYR A 82 -7.95 2.17 3.25
CA TYR A 82 -7.87 1.11 4.24
C TYR A 82 -9.16 0.96 5.04
N GLU A 83 -9.72 2.06 5.56
CA GLU A 83 -10.98 2.06 6.29
C GLU A 83 -12.15 1.50 5.45
N GLU A 84 -12.21 1.87 4.17
CA GLU A 84 -13.28 1.42 3.27
C GLU A 84 -13.15 -0.05 2.88
N PHE A 85 -11.93 -0.53 2.63
CA PHE A 85 -11.71 -1.86 2.03
C PHE A 85 -11.26 -2.93 3.02
N SER A 86 -10.82 -2.59 4.24
CA SER A 86 -10.39 -3.58 5.25
C SER A 86 -11.49 -4.57 5.62
N GLY A 87 -12.74 -4.12 5.69
CA GLY A 87 -13.90 -4.97 5.95
C GLY A 87 -14.40 -5.77 4.73
N ARG A 88 -13.79 -5.58 3.57
CA ARG A 88 -14.21 -6.19 2.29
C ARG A 88 -13.23 -7.24 1.78
N ILE A 89 -12.34 -7.72 2.64
CA ILE A 89 -11.46 -8.84 2.33
C ILE A 89 -12.31 -10.08 2.02
N GLY A 90 -12.05 -10.75 0.90
CA GLY A 90 -12.86 -11.84 0.38
C GLY A 90 -13.96 -11.41 -0.60
N ASP A 91 -14.22 -10.13 -0.79
CA ASP A 91 -15.21 -9.65 -1.75
C ASP A 91 -14.71 -9.70 -3.19
N LEU A 92 -15.66 -9.95 -4.10
CA LEU A 92 -15.43 -9.87 -5.54
C LEU A 92 -15.44 -8.41 -5.98
N ILE A 93 -14.42 -8.01 -6.71
CA ILE A 93 -14.34 -6.70 -7.35
C ILE A 93 -14.05 -6.82 -8.85
N SER A 94 -14.48 -5.81 -9.58
CA SER A 94 -14.18 -5.64 -11.00
C SER A 94 -13.28 -4.43 -11.18
N GLY A 95 -12.34 -4.52 -12.11
CA GLY A 95 -11.44 -3.41 -12.40
C GLY A 95 -10.89 -3.48 -13.82
N THR A 96 -10.20 -2.41 -14.20
CA THR A 96 -9.57 -2.26 -15.50
C THR A 96 -8.05 -2.26 -15.35
N VAL A 97 -7.36 -3.06 -16.13
CA VAL A 97 -5.91 -3.13 -16.14
C VAL A 97 -5.31 -1.84 -16.65
N LEU A 98 -4.48 -1.18 -15.84
CA LEU A 98 -3.73 0.01 -16.24
C LEU A 98 -2.35 -0.35 -16.77
N GLN A 99 -1.61 -1.14 -16.00
CA GLN A 99 -0.23 -1.49 -16.33
C GLN A 99 0.06 -2.91 -15.86
N SER A 100 0.81 -3.65 -16.64
CA SER A 100 1.30 -4.98 -16.26
C SER A 100 2.82 -5.01 -16.34
N THR A 101 3.46 -5.36 -15.24
CA THR A 101 4.91 -5.60 -15.11
C THR A 101 5.17 -7.10 -14.97
N PRO A 102 6.40 -7.59 -14.98
CA PRO A 102 6.68 -9.00 -14.74
C PRO A 102 6.22 -9.50 -13.37
N ASP A 103 6.26 -8.63 -12.34
CA ASP A 103 6.01 -9.00 -10.96
C ASP A 103 4.55 -8.80 -10.54
N PHE A 104 3.88 -7.79 -11.07
CA PHE A 104 2.50 -7.47 -10.72
C PHE A 104 1.78 -6.69 -11.83
N THR A 105 0.46 -6.66 -11.73
CA THR A 105 -0.42 -5.85 -12.59
C THR A 105 -1.15 -4.83 -11.72
N ILE A 106 -1.19 -3.57 -12.16
CA ILE A 106 -2.00 -2.51 -11.54
C ILE A 106 -3.37 -2.51 -12.18
N VAL A 107 -4.39 -2.58 -11.35
CA VAL A 107 -5.80 -2.62 -11.75
C VAL A 107 -6.53 -1.43 -11.13
N LYS A 108 -7.14 -0.61 -11.96
CA LYS A 108 -8.01 0.49 -11.52
C LYS A 108 -9.37 -0.08 -11.14
N ILE A 109 -9.78 0.09 -9.89
CA ILE A 109 -11.10 -0.32 -9.39
C ILE A 109 -12.12 0.78 -9.66
N ARG A 110 -11.75 2.02 -9.29
CA ARG A 110 -12.50 3.25 -9.56
C ARG A 110 -11.54 4.43 -9.66
N GLU A 111 -12.08 5.62 -9.90
CA GLU A 111 -11.27 6.84 -9.93
C GLU A 111 -10.52 7.05 -8.61
N GLY A 112 -9.20 7.19 -8.69
CA GLY A 112 -8.33 7.38 -7.53
C GLY A 112 -8.07 6.13 -6.67
N VAL A 113 -8.62 4.96 -7.02
CA VAL A 113 -8.41 3.71 -6.28
C VAL A 113 -7.85 2.63 -7.19
N GLU A 114 -6.65 2.21 -6.89
CA GLU A 114 -5.91 1.17 -7.61
C GLU A 114 -5.65 -0.03 -6.71
N ALA A 115 -5.55 -1.20 -7.32
CA ALA A 115 -5.20 -2.45 -6.67
C ALA A 115 -4.00 -3.09 -7.36
N GLU A 116 -3.23 -3.84 -6.59
CA GLU A 116 -2.13 -4.67 -7.05
C GLU A 116 -2.61 -6.11 -7.22
N LEU A 117 -2.40 -6.65 -8.41
CA LEU A 117 -2.54 -8.07 -8.70
C LEU A 117 -1.14 -8.66 -8.81
N PRO A 118 -0.58 -9.25 -7.75
CA PRO A 118 0.74 -9.85 -7.79
C PRO A 118 0.73 -11.09 -8.69
N HIS A 119 1.77 -11.23 -9.50
CA HIS A 119 1.97 -12.43 -10.30
C HIS A 119 2.59 -13.55 -9.47
N PHE A 120 3.10 -13.21 -8.31
CA PHE A 120 3.78 -14.08 -7.39
C PHE A 120 3.27 -13.81 -5.98
N ASP A 121 2.63 -14.78 -5.33
CA ASP A 121 2.19 -14.63 -3.94
C ASP A 121 3.31 -15.10 -3.01
N GLN A 122 4.11 -14.15 -2.52
CA GLN A 122 5.21 -14.43 -1.57
C GLN A 122 4.72 -14.95 -0.20
N ARG A 123 3.43 -14.80 0.13
CA ARG A 123 2.89 -15.18 1.45
C ARG A 123 2.39 -16.63 1.51
N ARG A 124 2.25 -17.27 0.36
CA ARG A 124 1.80 -18.67 0.27
C ARG A 124 2.98 -19.59 0.02
N TYR A 125 3.61 -20.06 1.09
CA TYR A 125 4.52 -21.21 1.17
C TYR A 125 5.71 -21.19 0.19
N GLU A 126 6.88 -21.39 0.74
CA GLU A 126 8.17 -21.52 0.02
C GLU A 126 8.18 -22.55 -1.12
N ASN A 127 7.10 -23.34 -1.29
CA ASN A 127 7.03 -24.42 -2.26
C ASN A 127 5.88 -24.33 -3.28
N GLU A 128 4.94 -23.41 -3.16
CA GLU A 128 3.86 -23.23 -4.14
C GLU A 128 4.02 -21.89 -4.86
N ARG A 129 4.57 -21.95 -6.06
CA ARG A 129 4.58 -20.82 -7.00
C ARG A 129 3.14 -20.53 -7.40
N ASN A 130 2.52 -19.51 -6.83
CA ASN A 130 1.29 -18.95 -7.36
C ASN A 130 1.62 -18.16 -8.63
N GLU A 131 1.84 -18.92 -9.69
CA GLU A 131 1.99 -18.35 -11.01
C GLU A 131 0.64 -17.73 -11.42
N ARG A 132 0.67 -16.76 -12.33
CA ARG A 132 -0.54 -16.33 -13.05
C ARG A 132 -1.33 -17.56 -13.44
N PRO A 133 -2.67 -17.49 -13.48
CA PRO A 133 -3.45 -18.55 -14.08
C PRO A 133 -2.84 -18.91 -15.44
N MET A 134 -2.61 -20.19 -15.67
CA MET A 134 -1.91 -20.65 -16.86
C MET A 134 -2.57 -20.08 -18.13
N GLY A 135 -1.78 -19.37 -18.96
CA GLY A 135 -2.26 -18.76 -20.20
C GLY A 135 -2.90 -17.37 -20.05
N GLU A 136 -3.14 -16.85 -18.85
CA GLU A 136 -3.65 -15.49 -18.69
C GLU A 136 -2.57 -14.45 -18.98
N ARG A 137 -2.92 -13.49 -19.85
CA ARG A 137 -2.16 -12.26 -20.08
C ARG A 137 -3.07 -11.07 -19.83
N TYR A 138 -2.56 -10.09 -19.09
CA TYR A 138 -3.32 -8.89 -18.76
C TYR A 138 -2.93 -7.78 -19.72
N LEU A 139 -3.86 -7.41 -20.59
CA LEU A 139 -3.67 -6.34 -21.57
C LEU A 139 -4.15 -5.02 -20.98
N HIS A 140 -3.55 -3.91 -21.42
CA HIS A 140 -4.00 -2.58 -21.06
C HIS A 140 -5.48 -2.37 -21.43
N ASN A 141 -6.24 -1.74 -20.54
CA ASN A 141 -7.69 -1.54 -20.63
C ASN A 141 -8.55 -2.82 -20.60
N GLN A 142 -7.99 -3.97 -20.27
CA GLN A 142 -8.77 -5.19 -20.10
C GLN A 142 -9.55 -5.13 -18.78
N HIS A 143 -10.84 -5.48 -18.83
CA HIS A 143 -11.66 -5.66 -17.65
C HIS A 143 -11.41 -7.03 -17.02
N ILE A 144 -11.19 -7.05 -15.71
CA ILE A 144 -10.97 -8.29 -14.96
C ILE A 144 -11.81 -8.28 -13.68
N LYS A 145 -12.25 -9.48 -13.26
CA LYS A 145 -12.82 -9.73 -11.94
C LYS A 145 -11.75 -10.40 -11.06
N ALA A 146 -11.65 -10.00 -9.82
CA ALA A 146 -10.70 -10.54 -8.85
C ALA A 146 -11.29 -10.49 -7.44
N VAL A 147 -10.69 -11.18 -6.49
CA VAL A 147 -11.07 -11.13 -5.07
C VAL A 147 -10.03 -10.32 -4.30
N ILE A 148 -10.48 -9.54 -3.33
CA ILE A 148 -9.59 -8.82 -2.40
C ILE A 148 -9.03 -9.85 -1.42
N ILE A 149 -7.70 -9.96 -1.36
CA ILE A 149 -7.03 -10.89 -0.44
C ILE A 149 -6.38 -10.18 0.74
N ASP A 150 -6.00 -8.92 0.55
CA ASP A 150 -5.35 -8.14 1.60
C ASP A 150 -5.50 -6.64 1.33
N VAL A 151 -5.47 -5.84 2.39
CA VAL A 151 -5.42 -4.37 2.31
C VAL A 151 -4.30 -3.91 3.24
N ARG A 152 -3.27 -3.27 2.67
CA ARG A 152 -2.09 -2.84 3.43
C ARG A 152 -2.43 -1.68 4.35
N ASP A 153 -2.16 -1.88 5.64
CA ASP A 153 -2.31 -0.83 6.64
C ASP A 153 -1.21 0.23 6.47
N PRO A 154 -1.56 1.51 6.22
CA PRO A 154 -0.59 2.59 6.10
C PRO A 154 0.21 2.85 7.37
N ASN A 155 -0.32 2.46 8.54
CA ASN A 155 0.28 2.68 9.85
C ASN A 155 1.04 1.43 10.38
N SER A 156 1.15 0.36 9.60
CA SER A 156 1.87 -0.82 10.03
C SER A 156 3.36 -0.50 10.25
N ASN A 157 3.89 -0.86 11.43
CA ASN A 157 5.30 -0.71 11.78
C ASN A 157 6.24 -1.69 11.03
N LEU A 158 5.70 -2.51 10.14
CA LEU A 158 6.49 -3.37 9.27
C LEU A 158 7.24 -2.46 8.31
N GLN A 159 8.57 -2.48 8.39
CA GLN A 159 9.41 -1.73 7.45
C GLN A 159 9.02 -2.12 6.02
N PRO A 160 8.56 -1.16 5.21
CA PRO A 160 8.17 -1.46 3.85
C PRO A 160 9.39 -1.97 3.08
N VAL A 161 9.21 -3.08 2.39
CA VAL A 161 10.22 -3.58 1.46
C VAL A 161 10.51 -2.48 0.44
N ARG A 162 11.77 -2.30 0.07
CA ARG A 162 12.24 -1.26 -0.85
C ARG A 162 11.34 -1.19 -2.09
N GLY A 163 10.64 -0.07 -2.28
CA GLY A 163 9.67 0.12 -3.38
C GLY A 163 8.19 -0.10 -3.02
N GLU A 164 7.87 -0.58 -1.84
CA GLU A 164 6.48 -0.87 -1.41
C GLU A 164 5.64 0.39 -1.21
N HIS A 165 6.26 1.53 -0.89
CA HIS A 165 5.56 2.82 -0.76
C HIS A 165 4.91 3.34 -2.04
N SER A 166 5.31 2.82 -3.22
CA SER A 166 4.71 3.20 -4.50
C SER A 166 3.65 2.22 -4.99
N ARG A 167 3.44 1.09 -4.29
CA ARG A 167 2.46 0.08 -4.67
C ARG A 167 1.06 0.42 -4.16
N PRO A 168 0.01 0.04 -4.88
CA PRO A 168 -1.37 0.20 -4.44
C PRO A 168 -1.63 -0.48 -3.10
N PRO A 169 -2.51 0.08 -2.22
CA PRO A 169 -2.78 -0.49 -0.91
C PRO A 169 -3.60 -1.77 -0.94
N ILE A 170 -4.45 -1.94 -1.95
CA ILE A 170 -5.34 -3.10 -2.08
C ILE A 170 -4.62 -4.21 -2.86
N VAL A 171 -4.59 -5.42 -2.31
CA VAL A 171 -4.05 -6.61 -2.96
C VAL A 171 -5.18 -7.51 -3.39
N ILE A 172 -5.20 -7.87 -4.67
CA ILE A 172 -6.24 -8.70 -5.27
C ILE A 172 -5.64 -9.99 -5.85
N SER A 173 -6.47 -11.02 -5.95
CA SER A 173 -6.05 -12.31 -6.52
C SER A 173 -7.06 -12.85 -7.51
N ARG A 174 -6.54 -13.52 -8.55
CA ARG A 174 -7.33 -14.32 -9.49
C ARG A 174 -7.10 -15.83 -9.33
N THR A 175 -6.13 -16.21 -8.52
CA THR A 175 -5.83 -17.63 -8.22
C THR A 175 -6.52 -18.14 -6.97
N HIS A 176 -6.91 -17.25 -6.06
CA HIS A 176 -7.52 -17.61 -4.79
C HIS A 176 -8.85 -18.38 -4.97
N PRO A 177 -9.12 -19.48 -4.22
CA PRO A 177 -10.35 -20.26 -4.33
C PRO A 177 -11.63 -19.44 -4.09
N GLU A 178 -11.54 -18.41 -3.25
CA GLU A 178 -12.67 -17.53 -2.92
C GLU A 178 -13.22 -16.81 -4.17
N LEU A 179 -12.39 -16.55 -5.18
CA LEU A 179 -12.88 -16.01 -6.45
C LEU A 179 -13.97 -16.90 -7.06
N MET A 180 -13.79 -18.22 -7.04
CA MET A 180 -14.80 -19.14 -7.57
C MET A 180 -16.06 -19.11 -6.73
N ARG A 181 -15.93 -19.10 -5.40
CA ARG A 181 -17.08 -19.03 -4.49
C ARG A 181 -17.93 -17.79 -4.78
N ARG A 182 -17.30 -16.61 -4.82
CA ARG A 182 -17.99 -15.34 -5.09
C ARG A 182 -18.59 -15.26 -6.50
N LEU A 183 -17.92 -15.83 -7.50
CA LEU A 183 -18.50 -15.92 -8.84
C LEU A 183 -19.74 -16.81 -8.87
N PHE A 184 -19.73 -17.96 -8.19
CA PHE A 184 -20.91 -18.82 -8.08
C PHE A 184 -22.04 -18.14 -7.30
N GLU A 185 -21.74 -17.45 -6.21
CA GLU A 185 -22.73 -16.67 -5.45
C GLU A 185 -23.39 -15.58 -6.32
N GLN A 186 -22.63 -14.98 -7.25
CA GLN A 186 -23.16 -13.95 -8.15
C GLN A 186 -24.03 -14.54 -9.28
N GLU A 187 -23.64 -15.68 -9.83
CA GLU A 187 -24.23 -16.23 -11.07
C GLU A 187 -25.30 -17.30 -10.80
N VAL A 188 -25.34 -17.89 -9.59
CA VAL A 188 -26.23 -19.00 -9.22
C VAL A 188 -27.16 -18.54 -8.11
N PRO A 189 -28.45 -18.26 -8.43
CA PRO A 189 -29.42 -17.76 -7.43
C PRO A 189 -29.60 -18.68 -6.24
N GLU A 190 -29.58 -20.00 -6.45
CA GLU A 190 -29.77 -21.01 -5.39
C GLU A 190 -28.65 -21.00 -4.34
N ILE A 191 -27.43 -20.59 -4.75
CA ILE A 191 -26.30 -20.41 -3.83
C ILE A 191 -26.47 -19.10 -3.06
N TYR A 192 -26.89 -18.03 -3.73
CA TYR A 192 -27.16 -16.75 -3.11
C TYR A 192 -28.30 -16.83 -2.10
N GLU A 193 -29.37 -17.54 -2.42
CA GLU A 193 -30.54 -17.79 -1.55
C GLU A 193 -30.24 -18.81 -0.42
N GLY A 194 -29.08 -19.49 -0.48
CA GLY A 194 -28.66 -20.44 0.54
C GLY A 194 -29.29 -21.82 0.43
N THR A 195 -30.08 -22.11 -0.63
CA THR A 195 -30.67 -23.45 -0.87
C THR A 195 -29.63 -24.46 -1.30
N VAL A 196 -28.53 -24.00 -1.89
CA VAL A 196 -27.33 -24.77 -2.23
C VAL A 196 -26.12 -24.18 -1.56
N GLN A 197 -25.33 -25.01 -0.87
CA GLN A 197 -24.11 -24.57 -0.20
C GLN A 197 -22.86 -25.13 -0.87
N ILE A 198 -21.85 -24.27 -1.09
CA ILE A 198 -20.52 -24.70 -1.52
C ILE A 198 -19.76 -25.22 -0.29
N LYS A 199 -19.40 -26.49 -0.28
CA LYS A 199 -18.67 -27.15 0.82
C LYS A 199 -17.16 -27.04 0.65
N SER A 200 -16.67 -27.29 -0.56
CA SER A 200 -15.22 -27.22 -0.85
C SER A 200 -14.96 -26.86 -2.30
N ILE A 201 -13.81 -26.24 -2.54
CA ILE A 201 -13.34 -25.88 -3.87
C ILE A 201 -11.91 -26.35 -4.00
N ALA A 202 -11.64 -27.22 -4.98
CA ALA A 202 -10.31 -27.59 -5.42
C ALA A 202 -10.06 -26.92 -6.77
N ARG A 203 -9.02 -26.07 -6.85
CA ARG A 203 -8.78 -25.21 -8.01
C ARG A 203 -7.35 -25.35 -8.51
N GLU A 204 -7.23 -25.54 -9.81
CA GLU A 204 -6.01 -25.37 -10.59
C GLU A 204 -6.22 -24.13 -11.48
N PRO A 205 -5.68 -22.95 -11.10
CA PRO A 205 -5.96 -21.70 -11.81
C PRO A 205 -5.57 -21.77 -13.28
N GLY A 206 -6.48 -21.35 -14.17
CA GLY A 206 -6.28 -21.40 -15.62
C GLY A 206 -6.48 -22.75 -16.28
N GLN A 207 -6.78 -23.82 -15.52
CA GLN A 207 -7.03 -25.16 -16.04
C GLN A 207 -8.42 -25.65 -15.68
N ARG A 208 -8.64 -26.05 -14.43
CA ARG A 208 -9.91 -26.64 -13.96
C ARG A 208 -10.20 -26.29 -12.50
N SER A 209 -11.47 -26.39 -12.17
CA SER A 209 -11.93 -26.29 -10.78
C SER A 209 -12.98 -27.37 -10.52
N LYS A 210 -12.94 -27.96 -9.32
CA LYS A 210 -13.96 -28.89 -8.81
C LYS A 210 -14.60 -28.23 -7.61
N VAL A 211 -15.93 -28.16 -7.63
CA VAL A 211 -16.73 -27.55 -6.57
C VAL A 211 -17.64 -28.61 -6.01
N ALA A 212 -17.52 -28.88 -4.70
CA ALA A 212 -18.45 -29.74 -4.01
C ALA A 212 -19.60 -28.91 -3.43
N VAL A 213 -20.82 -29.25 -3.76
CA VAL A 213 -22.04 -28.55 -3.32
C VAL A 213 -22.93 -29.47 -2.55
N LEU A 214 -23.69 -28.89 -1.61
CA LEU A 214 -24.73 -29.58 -0.85
C LEU A 214 -26.06 -28.85 -1.11
N SER A 215 -27.06 -29.58 -1.60
CA SER A 215 -28.43 -29.06 -1.67
C SER A 215 -29.11 -29.25 -0.32
N LEU A 216 -29.74 -28.20 0.18
CA LEU A 216 -30.54 -28.20 1.42
C LEU A 216 -32.04 -28.41 1.13
N ILE A 217 -32.40 -28.59 -0.13
CA ILE A 217 -33.78 -28.90 -0.50
C ILE A 217 -34.05 -30.35 -0.09
N HIS A 218 -34.84 -30.56 0.97
CA HIS A 218 -35.42 -31.85 1.24
C HIS A 218 -36.47 -32.14 0.16
N ILE A 219 -36.16 -33.06 -0.74
CA ILE A 219 -37.19 -33.72 -1.52
C ILE A 219 -37.97 -34.56 -0.51
N SER A 220 -39.10 -34.06 -0.01
CA SER A 220 -40.09 -34.91 0.64
C SER A 220 -40.60 -35.82 -0.44
N GLU A 221 -40.18 -37.07 -0.45
CA GLU A 221 -40.82 -38.09 -1.25
C GLU A 221 -42.30 -38.21 -0.81
N PRO A 222 -43.24 -38.34 -1.77
CA PRO A 222 -44.63 -38.46 -1.49
C PRO A 222 -45.00 -39.74 -0.73
#